data_e7a52a0abb18045001315c026ba12c32
#
_entry.id   e7a52a0abb18045001315c026ba12c32
#
_cell.length_a   1.000
_cell.length_b   1.000
_cell.length_c   1.000
_cell.angle_alpha   90.00
_cell.angle_beta   90.00
_cell.angle_gamma   90.00
#
_symmetry.space_group_name_H-M   'P 1'
#
loop_
_entity.id
_entity.type
_entity.pdbx_description
1 polymer ?
#
loop_
_entity_poly.entity_id
_entity_poly.type
_entity_poly.pdbx_seq_one_letter_code
_entity_poly.pdbx_strand_id
1 'polypeptide(L)'
;MTGSTFPENPNMHQGGYGSPSTYGGAPSQNTYGQPQAPQPTSHNPYPNAAPQQGNTNYPSQSGGQKDWQGKKDWGNKGGQSGGGPRFPIKPKPEEIDPTLYLSAAITGNKEAPPEILEKVAQLAQYLESRGFTIRVGGDGPVEDAAEVASQKKEVLLPWRGFNDKESATTFPIERAFHIAKMFHPTWDHMKKGVQSILAKNARLVMGNKMMSPATLLLCWTEDGAEDRREVTMKTGLAAHPIRIASGSGVRVFNLGRPDAESRLRHFVDGMNPSS
;
A
#
# COMPACT_ATOMS: atom_id res chain seq x y z
N MET A 1 8.92 64.02 20.20
CA MET A 1 8.87 64.09 21.67
C MET A 1 8.14 62.82 22.08
N THR A 2 8.70 61.91 22.64
CA THR A 2 9.51 61.38 23.71
C THR A 2 9.79 59.91 23.31
N GLY A 3 10.90 59.31 23.14
CA GLY A 3 12.07 59.19 24.00
C GLY A 3 11.85 58.12 25.05
N SER A 4 12.25 56.86 24.78
CA SER A 4 12.48 55.86 25.85
C SER A 4 13.57 54.88 25.47
N THR A 5 14.59 54.99 26.27
CA THR A 5 15.92 54.42 26.30
C THR A 5 15.90 52.96 26.79
N PHE A 6 16.81 52.16 26.22
CA PHE A 6 17.26 50.84 26.73
C PHE A 6 18.25 50.99 27.84
N PRO A 7 18.34 50.09 28.82
CA PRO A 7 19.51 49.98 29.67
C PRO A 7 20.43 48.83 29.18
N GLU A 8 21.71 49.21 29.03
CA GLU A 8 22.86 48.30 28.91
C GLU A 8 23.14 47.60 30.25
N ASN A 9 23.61 46.37 30.17
CA ASN A 9 24.14 45.66 31.32
C ASN A 9 25.61 45.23 31.05
N PRO A 10 26.60 45.72 31.80
CA PRO A 10 27.98 45.33 31.67
C PRO A 10 28.36 44.33 32.79
N ASN A 11 28.91 43.17 32.44
CA ASN A 11 29.87 42.51 33.30
C ASN A 11 30.80 41.58 32.50
N MET A 12 31.95 42.12 32.14
CA MET A 12 33.17 41.35 31.85
C MET A 12 33.85 41.00 33.18
N HIS A 13 34.25 39.76 33.31
CA HIS A 13 35.37 39.41 34.17
C HIS A 13 36.31 38.42 33.44
N GLN A 14 37.53 38.92 33.26
CA GLN A 14 38.73 38.23 32.82
C GLN A 14 39.36 37.42 33.99
N GLY A 15 40.12 36.42 33.62
CA GLY A 15 41.18 35.78 34.43
C GLY A 15 41.09 34.26 34.31
N GLY A 16 42.14 33.51 34.02
CA GLY A 16 43.53 33.74 33.94
C GLY A 16 44.23 32.41 33.65
N TYR A 17 45.39 32.49 33.07
CA TYR A 17 46.30 31.43 32.61
C TYR A 17 46.78 30.47 33.71
N GLY A 18 47.00 29.16 33.33
CA GLY A 18 47.74 28.23 34.14
C GLY A 18 48.04 26.90 33.47
N SER A 19 49.17 26.75 32.80
CA SER A 19 49.86 25.47 32.49
C SER A 19 51.23 25.49 33.26
N PRO A 20 52.02 24.40 33.30
CA PRO A 20 51.79 22.95 33.14
C PRO A 20 52.40 22.16 34.34
N SER A 21 52.18 20.89 34.48
CA SER A 21 53.11 20.01 35.24
C SER A 21 52.99 18.55 34.75
N THR A 22 54.08 18.10 34.22
CA THR A 22 54.50 16.74 33.92
C THR A 22 54.63 15.90 35.18
N TYR A 23 54.06 14.72 35.24
CA TYR A 23 54.62 13.54 35.93
C TYR A 23 54.16 12.24 35.29
N GLY A 24 55.12 11.38 34.98
CA GLY A 24 54.98 10.08 34.42
C GLY A 24 54.53 9.01 35.42
N GLY A 25 54.09 7.91 34.89
CA GLY A 25 53.78 6.71 35.63
C GLY A 25 52.87 5.79 34.82
N ALA A 26 53.46 4.90 34.05
CA ALA A 26 52.73 3.67 33.67
C ALA A 26 52.61 2.78 34.90
N PRO A 27 51.45 2.15 35.13
CA PRO A 27 51.46 0.71 35.08
C PRO A 27 50.16 0.05 34.61
N SER A 28 50.39 -1.19 34.22
CA SER A 28 49.50 -2.36 34.24
C SER A 28 48.24 -2.39 33.34
N GLN A 29 48.39 -3.24 32.37
CA GLN A 29 47.37 -3.93 31.60
C GLN A 29 46.29 -4.53 32.50
N ASN A 30 45.08 -4.00 32.43
CA ASN A 30 43.90 -4.69 32.87
C ASN A 30 43.10 -5.07 31.60
N THR A 31 43.12 -6.34 31.29
CA THR A 31 42.34 -7.03 30.29
C THR A 31 40.87 -7.00 30.74
N TYR A 32 40.14 -5.95 30.39
CA TYR A 32 38.68 -5.99 30.45
C TYR A 32 38.16 -6.53 29.11
N GLY A 33 37.45 -7.67 29.20
CA GLY A 33 36.81 -8.29 28.08
C GLY A 33 35.95 -7.31 27.32
N GLN A 34 36.13 -7.26 26.01
CA GLN A 34 35.24 -6.53 25.11
C GLN A 34 33.84 -7.09 25.27
N PRO A 35 32.81 -6.25 25.41
CA PRO A 35 31.43 -6.71 25.24
C PRO A 35 31.26 -7.17 23.77
N GLN A 36 30.99 -8.44 23.58
CA GLN A 36 30.56 -8.94 22.28
C GLN A 36 29.32 -8.19 21.89
N ALA A 37 29.33 -7.56 20.73
CA ALA A 37 28.16 -7.02 20.08
C ALA A 37 27.12 -8.14 19.91
N PRO A 38 25.85 -7.87 20.23
CA PRO A 38 24.80 -8.87 20.01
C PRO A 38 24.77 -9.22 18.55
N GLN A 39 24.91 -10.52 18.25
CA GLN A 39 24.73 -11.04 16.90
C GLN A 39 23.30 -10.76 16.44
N PRO A 40 23.07 -10.27 15.23
CA PRO A 40 21.71 -10.10 14.72
C PRO A 40 21.06 -11.50 14.62
N THR A 41 20.13 -11.77 15.51
CA THR A 41 19.22 -12.88 15.35
C THR A 41 18.39 -12.59 14.12
N SER A 42 18.65 -13.33 13.05
CA SER A 42 17.82 -13.30 11.85
C SER A 42 16.45 -13.87 12.19
N HIS A 43 15.57 -13.03 12.72
CA HIS A 43 14.16 -13.36 12.79
C HIS A 43 13.63 -13.24 11.36
N ASN A 44 13.52 -14.41 10.72
CA ASN A 44 12.79 -14.54 9.47
C ASN A 44 11.29 -14.31 9.80
N PRO A 45 10.66 -13.22 9.39
CA PRO A 45 9.27 -12.93 9.76
C PRO A 45 8.24 -13.82 9.05
N TYR A 46 8.69 -14.79 8.28
CA TYR A 46 7.79 -15.71 7.59
C TYR A 46 7.77 -17.06 8.31
N PRO A 47 6.65 -17.44 8.93
CA PRO A 47 6.53 -18.79 9.51
C PRO A 47 6.67 -19.82 8.40
N ASN A 48 7.54 -20.80 8.63
CA ASN A 48 7.62 -22.02 7.83
C ASN A 48 6.26 -22.73 7.90
N ALA A 49 5.40 -22.54 6.90
CA ALA A 49 4.25 -23.37 6.71
C ALA A 49 4.76 -24.76 6.28
N ALA A 50 4.64 -25.74 7.14
CA ALA A 50 4.91 -27.14 6.82
C ALA A 50 4.06 -27.56 5.62
N PRO A 51 4.60 -28.36 4.69
CA PRO A 51 3.82 -28.86 3.57
C PRO A 51 2.76 -29.83 4.08
N GLN A 52 1.50 -29.46 4.03
CA GLN A 52 0.40 -30.39 4.16
C GLN A 52 0.41 -31.29 2.92
N GLN A 53 0.69 -32.58 3.13
CA GLN A 53 0.49 -33.63 2.13
C GLN A 53 -1.02 -33.73 1.86
N GLY A 54 -1.47 -33.06 0.83
CA GLY A 54 -2.82 -33.21 0.28
C GLY A 54 -2.88 -34.48 -0.56
N ASN A 55 -3.64 -35.43 -0.06
CA ASN A 55 -4.02 -36.67 -0.74
C ASN A 55 -4.89 -36.31 -1.96
N THR A 56 -4.29 -36.32 -3.16
CA THR A 56 -5.01 -36.09 -4.42
C THR A 56 -5.38 -37.42 -5.04
N ASN A 57 -6.51 -38.00 -4.64
CA ASN A 57 -7.23 -38.97 -5.43
C ASN A 57 -8.11 -38.23 -6.44
N TYR A 58 -7.61 -38.04 -7.66
CA TYR A 58 -8.44 -37.75 -8.81
C TYR A 58 -8.67 -39.06 -9.59
N PRO A 59 -9.93 -39.46 -9.84
CA PRO A 59 -10.18 -40.55 -10.76
C PRO A 59 -9.91 -40.12 -12.20
N SER A 60 -9.03 -40.84 -12.85
CA SER A 60 -8.77 -40.76 -14.28
C SER A 60 -10.02 -41.21 -15.04
N GLN A 61 -10.68 -40.28 -15.74
CA GLN A 61 -11.66 -40.66 -16.76
C GLN A 61 -10.97 -40.77 -18.11
N SER A 62 -10.85 -42.03 -18.54
CA SER A 62 -10.50 -42.43 -19.88
C SER A 62 -11.68 -42.27 -20.84
N GLY A 63 -11.41 -41.74 -22.02
CA GLY A 63 -11.96 -42.15 -23.29
C GLY A 63 -13.46 -41.89 -23.58
N GLY A 64 -13.69 -41.11 -24.61
CA GLY A 64 -14.98 -41.01 -25.25
C GLY A 64 -15.04 -39.95 -26.35
N GLN A 65 -14.28 -40.22 -27.45
CA GLN A 65 -14.58 -39.49 -28.71
C GLN A 65 -15.97 -39.82 -29.15
N LYS A 66 -16.87 -38.86 -29.21
CA LYS A 66 -18.16 -38.95 -29.90
C LYS A 66 -18.16 -38.02 -31.08
N ASP A 67 -18.16 -38.67 -32.27
CA ASP A 67 -18.43 -38.07 -33.57
C ASP A 67 -19.76 -37.32 -33.56
N TRP A 68 -19.71 -36.03 -33.87
CA TRP A 68 -20.89 -35.24 -34.19
C TRP A 68 -21.01 -35.07 -35.70
N GLN A 69 -21.64 -36.08 -36.36
CA GLN A 69 -22.28 -35.90 -37.65
C GLN A 69 -23.79 -35.79 -37.39
N GLY A 70 -24.31 -34.59 -37.44
CA GLY A 70 -25.72 -34.31 -37.26
C GLY A 70 -26.22 -33.31 -38.32
N LYS A 71 -26.99 -33.85 -39.25
CA LYS A 71 -27.57 -33.29 -40.46
C LYS A 71 -28.30 -31.96 -40.25
N LYS A 72 -28.05 -31.05 -41.19
CA LYS A 72 -28.85 -29.85 -41.43
C LYS A 72 -30.19 -30.25 -42.05
N ASP A 73 -31.31 -29.97 -41.38
CA ASP A 73 -32.62 -29.85 -41.98
C ASP A 73 -33.17 -28.44 -41.74
N TRP A 74 -33.13 -27.64 -42.77
CA TRP A 74 -33.76 -26.32 -42.77
C TRP A 74 -35.15 -26.51 -43.37
N GLY A 75 -36.12 -26.84 -42.50
CA GLY A 75 -37.55 -26.82 -42.83
C GLY A 75 -38.10 -25.40 -42.66
N ASN A 76 -38.29 -24.73 -43.76
CA ASN A 76 -39.06 -23.51 -43.89
C ASN A 76 -40.52 -23.73 -43.49
N LYS A 77 -41.00 -23.17 -42.37
CA LYS A 77 -42.45 -23.00 -42.12
C LYS A 77 -42.73 -21.58 -41.69
N GLY A 78 -43.58 -20.96 -42.51
CA GLY A 78 -43.96 -19.56 -42.43
C GLY A 78 -44.73 -19.14 -41.17
N GLY A 79 -44.63 -17.90 -40.93
CA GLY A 79 -45.54 -16.92 -40.40
C GLY A 79 -46.34 -17.25 -39.14
N GLN A 80 -45.88 -16.60 -38.04
CA GLN A 80 -46.82 -15.98 -37.10
C GLN A 80 -46.05 -14.93 -36.29
N SER A 81 -46.55 -13.69 -36.36
CA SER A 81 -46.12 -12.55 -35.56
C SER A 81 -46.42 -12.84 -34.10
N GLY A 82 -45.42 -13.40 -33.38
CA GLY A 82 -45.44 -13.61 -31.94
C GLY A 82 -44.29 -12.80 -31.35
N GLY A 83 -44.60 -11.91 -30.44
CA GLY A 83 -43.62 -11.05 -29.76
C GLY A 83 -42.42 -11.86 -29.26
N GLY A 84 -41.27 -11.61 -29.85
CA GLY A 84 -40.02 -12.18 -29.41
C GLY A 84 -39.76 -11.88 -27.92
N PRO A 85 -39.02 -12.74 -27.22
CA PRO A 85 -38.69 -12.49 -25.82
C PRO A 85 -38.07 -11.11 -25.74
N ARG A 86 -38.76 -10.20 -25.04
CA ARG A 86 -38.15 -8.90 -24.65
C ARG A 86 -36.95 -9.23 -23.78
N PHE A 87 -35.78 -9.17 -24.35
CA PHE A 87 -34.55 -9.14 -23.55
C PHE A 87 -34.74 -8.03 -22.52
N PRO A 88 -34.51 -8.29 -21.23
CA PRO A 88 -34.59 -7.25 -20.22
C PRO A 88 -33.73 -6.11 -20.71
N ILE A 89 -34.35 -4.93 -20.87
CA ILE A 89 -33.66 -3.69 -21.19
C ILE A 89 -32.51 -3.61 -20.18
N LYS A 90 -31.26 -3.64 -20.65
CA LYS A 90 -30.14 -3.39 -19.78
C LYS A 90 -30.46 -2.10 -19.03
N PRO A 91 -30.47 -2.11 -17.68
CA PRO A 91 -30.72 -0.88 -16.95
C PRO A 91 -29.78 0.16 -17.54
N LYS A 92 -30.34 1.34 -17.88
CA LYS A 92 -29.55 2.52 -18.25
C LYS A 92 -28.45 2.61 -17.20
N PRO A 93 -27.17 2.76 -17.57
CA PRO A 93 -26.15 2.97 -16.57
C PRO A 93 -26.68 4.09 -15.67
N GLU A 94 -27.00 3.76 -14.42
CA GLU A 94 -27.27 4.79 -13.44
C GLU A 94 -26.07 5.72 -13.54
N GLU A 95 -26.32 7.00 -13.70
CA GLU A 95 -25.32 8.03 -13.62
C GLU A 95 -24.68 7.89 -12.23
N ILE A 96 -23.60 7.12 -12.17
CA ILE A 96 -22.89 6.82 -10.93
C ILE A 96 -22.29 8.16 -10.53
N ASP A 97 -22.82 8.75 -9.47
CA ASP A 97 -22.21 9.92 -8.86
C ASP A 97 -20.71 9.60 -8.62
N PRO A 98 -19.80 10.29 -9.30
CA PRO A 98 -18.38 10.01 -9.19
C PRO A 98 -17.86 10.18 -7.75
N THR A 99 -18.58 10.89 -6.88
CA THR A 99 -18.24 11.05 -5.46
C THR A 99 -18.57 9.83 -4.61
N LEU A 100 -19.47 8.94 -5.07
CA LEU A 100 -19.88 7.73 -4.33
C LEU A 100 -18.76 6.70 -4.16
N TYR A 101 -17.66 6.81 -4.91
CA TYR A 101 -16.58 5.83 -4.93
C TYR A 101 -15.18 6.43 -4.68
N LEU A 102 -15.12 7.64 -4.09
CA LEU A 102 -13.84 8.21 -3.71
C LEU A 102 -13.11 7.29 -2.73
N SER A 103 -11.92 6.87 -3.10
CA SER A 103 -11.09 6.06 -2.22
C SER A 103 -9.61 6.44 -2.35
N ALA A 104 -8.93 6.41 -1.23
CA ALA A 104 -7.49 6.61 -1.14
C ALA A 104 -6.83 5.31 -0.68
N ALA A 105 -5.95 4.76 -1.50
CA ALA A 105 -5.06 3.69 -1.09
C ALA A 105 -3.89 4.30 -0.30
N ILE A 106 -3.54 3.70 0.84
CA ILE A 106 -2.41 4.16 1.68
C ILE A 106 -1.46 3.00 1.91
N THR A 107 -0.17 3.24 1.72
CA THR A 107 0.90 2.24 1.95
C THR A 107 2.24 2.93 2.20
N GLY A 108 3.26 2.15 2.58
CA GLY A 108 4.61 2.72 2.78
C GLY A 108 5.62 1.70 3.26
N ASN A 109 6.84 2.17 3.46
CA ASN A 109 7.91 1.38 4.03
C ASN A 109 7.81 1.29 5.55
N LYS A 110 8.40 0.23 6.10
CA LYS A 110 8.43 -0.02 7.56
C LYS A 110 9.29 1.00 8.30
N GLU A 111 10.23 1.59 7.60
CA GLU A 111 11.20 2.55 8.13
C GLU A 111 10.68 4.00 8.13
N ALA A 112 9.37 4.19 7.94
CA ALA A 112 8.77 5.52 7.99
C ALA A 112 8.98 6.18 9.36
N PRO A 113 9.56 7.40 9.40
CA PRO A 113 9.82 8.10 10.65
C PRO A 113 8.51 8.56 11.32
N PRO A 114 8.51 8.75 12.66
CA PRO A 114 7.30 9.08 13.42
C PRO A 114 6.54 10.30 12.90
N GLU A 115 7.23 11.33 12.46
CA GLU A 115 6.63 12.55 11.89
C GLU A 115 5.85 12.28 10.59
N ILE A 116 6.26 11.26 9.84
CA ILE A 116 5.53 10.81 8.65
C ILE A 116 4.28 10.04 9.06
N LEU A 117 4.35 9.21 10.11
CA LEU A 117 3.19 8.48 10.60
C LEU A 117 2.10 9.43 11.10
N GLU A 118 2.48 10.47 11.85
CA GLU A 118 1.56 11.52 12.28
C GLU A 118 0.93 12.25 11.08
N LYS A 119 1.74 12.60 10.10
CA LYS A 119 1.28 13.23 8.86
C LYS A 119 0.31 12.33 8.08
N VAL A 120 0.60 11.03 7.98
CA VAL A 120 -0.29 10.04 7.35
C VAL A 120 -1.63 9.99 8.08
N ALA A 121 -1.63 9.95 9.41
CA ALA A 121 -2.85 9.95 10.21
C ALA A 121 -3.70 11.20 9.95
N GLN A 122 -3.08 12.39 9.95
CA GLN A 122 -3.76 13.66 9.66
C GLN A 122 -4.33 13.71 8.23
N LEU A 123 -3.56 13.21 7.24
CA LEU A 123 -4.01 13.16 5.86
C LEU A 123 -5.11 12.13 5.63
N ALA A 124 -5.10 11.00 6.34
CA ALA A 124 -6.18 10.03 6.29
C ALA A 124 -7.49 10.61 6.81
N GLN A 125 -7.47 11.34 7.94
CA GLN A 125 -8.62 12.08 8.46
C GLN A 125 -9.09 13.17 7.52
N TYR A 126 -8.16 13.93 6.93
CA TYR A 126 -8.50 14.95 5.93
C TYR A 126 -9.20 14.32 4.73
N LEU A 127 -8.67 13.25 4.16
CA LEU A 127 -9.28 12.55 3.04
C LEU A 127 -10.67 12.01 3.39
N GLU A 128 -10.83 11.41 4.58
CA GLU A 128 -12.12 10.94 5.06
C GLU A 128 -13.14 12.08 5.18
N SER A 129 -12.74 13.26 5.69
CA SER A 129 -13.58 14.46 5.77
C SER A 129 -14.02 14.96 4.38
N ARG A 130 -13.28 14.64 3.33
CA ARG A 130 -13.62 14.90 1.92
C ARG A 130 -14.40 13.75 1.25
N GLY A 131 -14.89 12.79 2.03
CA GLY A 131 -15.73 11.70 1.56
C GLY A 131 -14.99 10.44 1.09
N PHE A 132 -13.66 10.41 1.17
CA PHE A 132 -12.88 9.24 0.77
C PHE A 132 -13.08 8.06 1.71
N THR A 133 -13.04 6.86 1.15
CA THR A 133 -12.83 5.61 1.89
C THR A 133 -11.34 5.30 1.91
N ILE A 134 -10.77 5.09 3.08
CA ILE A 134 -9.34 4.78 3.24
C ILE A 134 -9.10 3.29 3.05
N ARG A 135 -8.22 2.91 2.13
CA ARG A 135 -7.83 1.52 1.88
C ARG A 135 -6.43 1.27 2.41
N VAL A 136 -6.29 0.22 3.23
CA VAL A 136 -5.02 -0.21 3.82
C VAL A 136 -4.85 -1.72 3.68
N GLY A 137 -3.62 -2.19 3.70
CA GLY A 137 -3.28 -3.61 3.51
C GLY A 137 -2.70 -4.31 4.74
N GLY A 138 -2.47 -3.56 5.83
CA GLY A 138 -1.94 -4.09 7.08
C GLY A 138 -0.46 -4.51 7.01
N ASP A 139 0.34 -3.94 6.11
CA ASP A 139 1.74 -4.33 5.90
C ASP A 139 2.72 -3.67 6.89
N GLY A 140 2.33 -2.57 7.55
CA GLY A 140 3.24 -1.90 8.46
C GLY A 140 2.76 -0.52 8.95
N PRO A 141 3.66 0.25 9.59
CA PRO A 141 3.31 1.40 10.41
C PRO A 141 2.59 2.51 9.65
N VAL A 142 2.89 2.74 8.37
CA VAL A 142 2.20 3.75 7.54
C VAL A 142 0.72 3.39 7.38
N GLU A 143 0.43 2.13 7.09
CA GLU A 143 -0.93 1.63 6.95
C GLU A 143 -1.66 1.58 8.29
N ASP A 144 -0.95 1.22 9.37
CA ASP A 144 -1.49 1.19 10.73
C ASP A 144 -1.90 2.59 11.20
N ALA A 145 -1.06 3.60 10.94
CA ALA A 145 -1.38 4.99 11.26
C ALA A 145 -2.64 5.48 10.54
N ALA A 146 -2.78 5.15 9.25
CA ALA A 146 -3.97 5.48 8.49
C ALA A 146 -5.21 4.72 8.97
N GLU A 147 -5.05 3.42 9.29
CA GLU A 147 -6.13 2.56 9.76
C GLU A 147 -6.73 3.05 11.09
N VAL A 148 -5.86 3.38 12.04
CA VAL A 148 -6.28 3.88 13.37
C VAL A 148 -6.95 5.25 13.26
N ALA A 149 -6.45 6.11 12.37
CA ALA A 149 -6.96 7.47 12.20
C ALA A 149 -8.32 7.56 11.48
N SER A 150 -8.76 6.50 10.79
CA SER A 150 -9.94 6.52 9.91
C SER A 150 -11.07 5.66 10.43
N GLN A 151 -12.30 6.15 10.31
CA GLN A 151 -13.53 5.38 10.58
C GLN A 151 -14.04 4.69 9.31
N LYS A 152 -14.06 5.42 8.18
CA LYS A 152 -14.51 4.91 6.88
C LYS A 152 -13.34 4.25 6.14
N LYS A 153 -13.11 2.98 6.41
CA LYS A 153 -11.95 2.24 5.89
C LYS A 153 -12.28 0.87 5.34
N GLU A 154 -11.45 0.40 4.42
CA GLU A 154 -11.37 -0.97 3.92
C GLU A 154 -9.99 -1.54 4.26
N VAL A 155 -9.96 -2.57 5.11
CA VAL A 155 -8.73 -3.31 5.44
C VAL A 155 -8.66 -4.54 4.55
N LEU A 156 -7.69 -4.59 3.64
CA LEU A 156 -7.53 -5.64 2.63
C LEU A 156 -6.36 -6.54 3.03
N LEU A 157 -6.63 -7.74 3.53
CA LEU A 157 -5.60 -8.67 3.97
C LEU A 157 -5.33 -9.76 2.92
N PRO A 158 -4.10 -10.30 2.84
CA PRO A 158 -3.76 -11.40 1.94
C PRO A 158 -4.32 -12.74 2.41
N TRP A 159 -4.51 -12.90 3.73
CA TRP A 159 -5.16 -14.05 4.41
C TRP A 159 -5.63 -13.64 5.79
N ARG A 160 -6.46 -14.48 6.40
CA ARG A 160 -6.97 -14.26 7.76
C ARG A 160 -5.82 -14.25 8.78
N GLY A 161 -5.83 -13.27 9.68
CA GLY A 161 -4.83 -13.15 10.76
C GLY A 161 -3.46 -12.64 10.26
N PHE A 162 -3.39 -12.05 9.07
CA PHE A 162 -2.16 -11.41 8.60
C PHE A 162 -1.79 -10.25 9.53
N ASN A 163 -0.57 -10.31 10.10
CA ASN A 163 -0.06 -9.35 11.09
C ASN A 163 -1.05 -9.13 12.26
N ASP A 164 -1.68 -10.23 12.75
CA ASP A 164 -2.64 -10.25 13.84
C ASP A 164 -3.89 -9.36 13.61
N LYS A 165 -4.17 -9.04 12.35
CA LYS A 165 -5.31 -8.21 11.96
C LYS A 165 -6.50 -9.06 11.51
N GLU A 166 -7.70 -8.53 11.78
CA GLU A 166 -8.95 -9.09 11.29
C GLU A 166 -9.56 -8.20 10.20
N SER A 167 -10.15 -8.82 9.20
CA SER A 167 -10.92 -8.15 8.16
C SER A 167 -11.93 -9.09 7.54
N ALA A 168 -13.08 -8.56 7.18
CA ALA A 168 -14.09 -9.28 6.37
C ALA A 168 -13.59 -9.57 4.94
N THR A 169 -12.51 -8.91 4.50
CA THR A 169 -12.03 -8.93 3.12
C THR A 169 -10.62 -9.51 3.05
N THR A 170 -10.50 -10.81 3.29
CA THR A 170 -9.21 -11.47 3.55
C THR A 170 -8.58 -12.16 2.34
N PHE A 171 -9.31 -12.48 1.29
CA PHE A 171 -8.73 -13.32 0.24
C PHE A 171 -8.65 -12.58 -1.10
N PRO A 172 -7.44 -12.46 -1.70
CA PRO A 172 -7.31 -11.99 -3.06
C PRO A 172 -8.03 -12.91 -4.04
N ILE A 173 -8.77 -12.33 -4.96
CA ILE A 173 -9.43 -13.06 -6.04
C ILE A 173 -8.44 -13.31 -7.20
N GLU A 174 -8.73 -14.28 -8.06
CA GLU A 174 -7.86 -14.66 -9.19
C GLU A 174 -7.43 -13.46 -10.05
N ARG A 175 -8.35 -12.54 -10.33
CA ARG A 175 -8.05 -11.31 -11.08
C ARG A 175 -6.99 -10.45 -10.41
N ALA A 176 -6.92 -10.43 -9.08
CA ALA A 176 -5.90 -9.71 -8.33
C ALA A 176 -4.51 -10.33 -8.53
N PHE A 177 -4.40 -11.66 -8.56
CA PHE A 177 -3.14 -12.35 -8.88
C PHE A 177 -2.69 -12.04 -10.30
N HIS A 178 -3.63 -12.02 -11.26
CA HIS A 178 -3.32 -11.70 -12.65
C HIS A 178 -2.76 -10.27 -12.79
N ILE A 179 -3.42 -9.28 -12.20
CA ILE A 179 -2.93 -7.90 -12.22
C ILE A 179 -1.59 -7.77 -11.49
N ALA A 180 -1.46 -8.36 -10.30
CA ALA A 180 -0.20 -8.33 -9.57
C ALA A 180 0.97 -8.88 -10.39
N LYS A 181 0.76 -9.99 -11.10
CA LYS A 181 1.75 -10.59 -12.00
C LYS A 181 2.21 -9.64 -13.10
N MET A 182 1.30 -8.87 -13.70
CA MET A 182 1.63 -7.92 -14.78
C MET A 182 2.62 -6.83 -14.34
N PHE A 183 2.64 -6.50 -13.05
CA PHE A 183 3.49 -5.45 -12.50
C PHE A 183 4.69 -5.96 -11.70
N HIS A 184 4.92 -7.28 -11.68
CA HIS A 184 6.05 -7.87 -10.95
C HIS A 184 6.98 -8.68 -11.85
N PRO A 185 8.23 -8.25 -12.08
CA PRO A 185 9.13 -8.83 -13.10
C PRO A 185 9.53 -10.28 -12.80
N THR A 186 9.55 -10.70 -11.54
CA THR A 186 10.01 -12.03 -11.11
C THR A 186 8.90 -12.87 -10.48
N TRP A 187 7.65 -12.63 -10.87
CA TRP A 187 6.45 -13.26 -10.29
C TRP A 187 6.54 -14.77 -10.18
N ASP A 188 6.96 -15.45 -11.26
CA ASP A 188 6.95 -16.92 -11.34
C ASP A 188 7.98 -17.60 -10.41
N HIS A 189 8.95 -16.83 -9.89
CA HIS A 189 9.94 -17.29 -8.91
C HIS A 189 9.52 -17.04 -7.46
N MET A 190 8.36 -16.44 -7.23
CA MET A 190 7.91 -16.08 -5.88
C MET A 190 7.14 -17.19 -5.18
N LYS A 191 7.33 -17.28 -3.87
CA LYS A 191 6.53 -18.17 -3.01
C LYS A 191 5.07 -17.71 -3.01
N LYS A 192 4.12 -18.65 -2.89
CA LYS A 192 2.68 -18.37 -2.90
C LYS A 192 2.25 -17.30 -1.88
N GLY A 193 2.83 -17.30 -0.67
CA GLY A 193 2.53 -16.26 0.33
C GLY A 193 2.90 -14.86 -0.16
N VAL A 194 4.06 -14.69 -0.81
CA VAL A 194 4.47 -13.41 -1.39
C VAL A 194 3.52 -13.02 -2.53
N GLN A 195 3.16 -13.95 -3.40
CA GLN A 195 2.17 -13.70 -4.45
C GLN A 195 0.82 -13.24 -3.87
N SER A 196 0.38 -13.80 -2.73
CA SER A 196 -0.85 -13.36 -2.06
C SER A 196 -0.74 -11.94 -1.53
N ILE A 197 0.41 -11.54 -0.95
CA ILE A 197 0.67 -10.16 -0.52
C ILE A 197 0.63 -9.21 -1.73
N LEU A 198 1.26 -9.58 -2.83
CA LEU A 198 1.25 -8.76 -4.05
C LEU A 198 -0.15 -8.67 -4.67
N ALA A 199 -0.94 -9.76 -4.63
CA ALA A 199 -2.33 -9.75 -5.06
C ALA A 199 -3.20 -8.86 -4.15
N LYS A 200 -2.93 -8.84 -2.83
CA LYS A 200 -3.54 -7.88 -1.90
C LYS A 200 -3.18 -6.42 -2.31
N ASN A 201 -1.93 -6.15 -2.68
CA ASN A 201 -1.51 -4.83 -3.15
C ASN A 201 -2.26 -4.40 -4.44
N ALA A 202 -2.54 -5.35 -5.33
CA ALA A 202 -3.39 -5.06 -6.50
C ALA A 202 -4.81 -4.66 -6.08
N ARG A 203 -5.39 -5.31 -5.06
CA ARG A 203 -6.71 -4.93 -4.53
C ARG A 203 -6.68 -3.58 -3.80
N LEU A 204 -5.59 -3.27 -3.11
CA LEU A 204 -5.42 -1.97 -2.47
C LEU A 204 -5.62 -0.83 -3.48
N VAL A 205 -5.00 -0.95 -4.65
CA VAL A 205 -5.07 0.07 -5.71
C VAL A 205 -6.35 -0.05 -6.54
N MET A 206 -6.74 -1.26 -6.96
CA MET A 206 -7.82 -1.49 -7.92
C MET A 206 -9.19 -1.78 -7.27
N GLY A 207 -9.24 -1.75 -5.93
CA GLY A 207 -10.43 -2.06 -5.15
C GLY A 207 -10.66 -3.55 -4.94
N ASN A 208 -11.50 -3.87 -3.97
CA ASN A 208 -11.75 -5.24 -3.52
C ASN A 208 -12.15 -6.19 -4.67
N LYS A 209 -13.03 -5.73 -5.56
CA LYS A 209 -13.50 -6.50 -6.74
C LYS A 209 -12.69 -6.20 -8.01
N MET A 210 -11.58 -5.47 -7.92
CA MET A 210 -10.74 -5.05 -9.07
C MET A 210 -11.51 -4.23 -10.13
N MET A 211 -12.52 -3.48 -9.73
CA MET A 211 -13.40 -2.70 -10.62
C MET A 211 -13.56 -1.24 -10.17
N SER A 212 -12.96 -0.87 -9.05
CA SER A 212 -13.04 0.48 -8.47
C SER A 212 -11.63 0.95 -8.13
N PRO A 213 -10.83 1.38 -9.10
CA PRO A 213 -9.50 1.93 -8.83
C PRO A 213 -9.57 3.03 -7.77
N ALA A 214 -8.55 3.11 -6.93
CA ALA A 214 -8.44 4.21 -5.99
C ALA A 214 -8.33 5.54 -6.76
N THR A 215 -8.87 6.59 -6.21
CA THR A 215 -8.75 7.94 -6.77
C THR A 215 -7.30 8.42 -6.69
N LEU A 216 -6.62 8.03 -5.63
CA LEU A 216 -5.20 8.32 -5.40
C LEU A 216 -4.53 7.22 -4.57
N LEU A 217 -3.21 7.17 -4.66
CA LEU A 217 -2.34 6.43 -3.77
C LEU A 217 -1.51 7.43 -2.96
N LEU A 218 -1.67 7.43 -1.64
CA LEU A 218 -0.80 8.13 -0.71
C LEU A 218 0.24 7.14 -0.18
N CYS A 219 1.50 7.48 -0.25
CA CYS A 219 2.55 6.60 0.27
C CYS A 219 3.71 7.38 0.87
N TRP A 220 4.60 6.63 1.55
CA TRP A 220 5.91 7.12 1.93
C TRP A 220 6.99 6.12 1.56
N THR A 221 8.04 6.60 0.91
CA THR A 221 9.28 5.88 0.63
C THR A 221 10.46 6.84 0.75
N GLU A 222 11.63 6.32 1.09
CA GLU A 222 12.84 7.14 1.24
C GLU A 222 13.22 7.86 -0.06
N ASP A 223 13.03 7.21 -1.21
CA ASP A 223 13.37 7.74 -2.54
C ASP A 223 12.29 8.64 -3.17
N GLY A 224 11.13 8.76 -2.53
CA GLY A 224 10.04 9.61 -3.01
C GLY A 224 9.46 9.19 -4.36
N ALA A 225 9.56 7.93 -4.78
CA ALA A 225 9.08 7.43 -6.06
C ALA A 225 7.55 7.58 -6.20
N GLU A 226 7.09 8.17 -7.32
CA GLU A 226 5.66 8.34 -7.66
C GLU A 226 5.28 7.68 -9.00
N ASP A 227 6.27 7.28 -9.80
CA ASP A 227 6.08 6.59 -11.07
C ASP A 227 6.82 5.25 -11.08
N ARG A 228 6.32 4.28 -11.85
CA ARG A 228 6.94 2.96 -11.98
C ARG A 228 8.40 3.00 -12.46
N ARG A 229 8.79 4.06 -13.17
CA ARG A 229 10.16 4.26 -13.68
C ARG A 229 11.11 4.82 -12.62
N GLU A 230 10.58 5.40 -11.57
CA GLU A 230 11.35 5.95 -10.44
C GLU A 230 11.59 4.92 -9.33
N VAL A 231 10.92 3.75 -9.41
CA VAL A 231 11.02 2.69 -8.40
C VAL A 231 12.44 2.12 -8.35
N THR A 232 13.04 2.19 -7.16
CA THR A 232 14.38 1.68 -6.85
C THR A 232 14.33 0.60 -5.75
N MET A 233 15.47 0.14 -5.28
CA MET A 233 15.55 -0.74 -4.10
C MET A 233 15.08 -0.04 -2.82
N LYS A 234 15.24 1.29 -2.72
CA LYS A 234 14.81 2.11 -1.58
C LYS A 234 13.29 2.29 -1.51
N THR A 235 12.59 2.10 -2.62
CA THR A 235 11.11 2.12 -2.65
C THR A 235 10.51 1.00 -1.79
N GLY A 236 11.21 -0.11 -1.61
CA GLY A 236 10.85 -1.19 -0.70
C GLY A 236 9.45 -1.78 -0.96
N LEU A 237 8.66 -1.94 0.12
CA LEU A 237 7.33 -2.57 0.06
C LEU A 237 6.31 -1.79 -0.78
N ALA A 238 6.44 -0.48 -0.86
CA ALA A 238 5.55 0.37 -1.66
C ALA A 238 5.81 0.29 -3.17
N ALA A 239 6.91 -0.33 -3.61
CA ALA A 239 7.28 -0.44 -5.02
C ALA A 239 6.17 -1.05 -5.89
N HIS A 240 5.54 -2.12 -5.40
CA HIS A 240 4.52 -2.81 -6.17
C HIS A 240 3.20 -2.03 -6.26
N PRO A 241 2.63 -1.48 -5.17
CA PRO A 241 1.48 -0.58 -5.25
C PRO A 241 1.73 0.64 -6.15
N ILE A 242 2.93 1.26 -6.09
CA ILE A 242 3.28 2.40 -6.95
C ILE A 242 3.30 2.00 -8.43
N ARG A 243 3.87 0.83 -8.77
CA ARG A 243 3.86 0.33 -10.16
C ARG A 243 2.45 0.11 -10.69
N ILE A 244 1.56 -0.46 -9.86
CA ILE A 244 0.16 -0.68 -10.25
C ILE A 244 -0.55 0.65 -10.40
N ALA A 245 -0.44 1.56 -9.44
CA ALA A 245 -1.10 2.87 -9.45
C ALA A 245 -0.68 3.68 -10.67
N SER A 246 0.63 3.90 -10.85
CA SER A 246 1.18 4.63 -11.99
C SER A 246 0.82 3.98 -13.34
N GLY A 247 0.87 2.64 -13.42
CA GLY A 247 0.53 1.91 -14.64
C GLY A 247 -0.97 1.87 -14.96
N SER A 248 -1.83 2.13 -13.98
CA SER A 248 -3.29 2.15 -14.11
C SER A 248 -3.89 3.56 -14.12
N GLY A 249 -3.06 4.60 -14.16
CA GLY A 249 -3.49 6.00 -14.18
C GLY A 249 -3.98 6.53 -12.82
N VAL A 250 -3.76 5.80 -11.73
CA VAL A 250 -4.02 6.26 -10.37
C VAL A 250 -2.91 7.21 -9.95
N ARG A 251 -3.29 8.39 -9.49
CA ARG A 251 -2.32 9.43 -9.08
C ARG A 251 -1.62 9.04 -7.78
N VAL A 252 -0.30 9.16 -7.76
CA VAL A 252 0.54 8.84 -6.60
C VAL A 252 1.02 10.11 -5.93
N PHE A 253 0.96 10.15 -4.59
CA PHE A 253 1.52 11.20 -3.76
C PHE A 253 2.45 10.54 -2.72
N ASN A 254 3.75 10.79 -2.84
CA ASN A 254 4.75 10.20 -1.98
C ASN A 254 5.31 11.23 -1.00
N LEU A 255 5.04 11.05 0.29
CA LEU A 255 5.47 11.95 1.36
C LEU A 255 7.00 12.01 1.56
N GLY A 256 7.77 11.20 0.84
CA GLY A 256 9.21 11.37 0.68
C GLY A 256 9.56 12.61 -0.14
N ARG A 257 8.58 13.21 -0.84
CA ARG A 257 8.73 14.50 -1.53
C ARG A 257 8.18 15.64 -0.67
N PRO A 258 8.90 16.74 -0.52
CA PRO A 258 8.49 17.83 0.37
C PRO A 258 7.19 18.53 -0.06
N ASP A 259 6.85 18.49 -1.35
CA ASP A 259 5.66 19.11 -1.93
C ASP A 259 4.44 18.17 -2.02
N ALA A 260 4.58 16.89 -1.67
CA ALA A 260 3.55 15.87 -1.86
C ALA A 260 2.25 16.20 -1.15
N GLU A 261 2.32 16.68 0.09
CA GLU A 261 1.13 17.06 0.86
C GLU A 261 0.36 18.22 0.21
N SER A 262 1.06 19.27 -0.20
CA SER A 262 0.42 20.43 -0.83
C SER A 262 -0.23 20.06 -2.17
N ARG A 263 0.44 19.22 -2.97
CA ARG A 263 -0.12 18.69 -4.22
C ARG A 263 -1.34 17.80 -3.99
N LEU A 264 -1.31 16.96 -2.95
CA LEU A 264 -2.44 16.11 -2.58
C LEU A 264 -3.65 16.96 -2.18
N ARG A 265 -3.46 17.94 -1.29
CA ARG A 265 -4.54 18.84 -0.86
C ARG A 265 -5.13 19.61 -2.04
N HIS A 266 -4.28 20.22 -2.88
CA HIS A 266 -4.73 20.91 -4.08
C HIS A 266 -5.52 19.99 -5.04
N PHE A 267 -5.08 18.76 -5.22
CA PHE A 267 -5.79 17.77 -6.04
C PHE A 267 -7.17 17.45 -5.47
N VAL A 268 -7.25 17.17 -4.17
CA VAL A 268 -8.50 16.80 -3.50
C VAL A 268 -9.49 17.98 -3.44
N ASP A 269 -9.01 19.18 -3.12
CA ASP A 269 -9.84 20.40 -3.09
C ASP A 269 -10.37 20.76 -4.46
N GLY A 270 -9.60 20.51 -5.53
CA GLY A 270 -10.03 20.71 -6.90
C GLY A 270 -11.09 19.71 -7.40
N MET A 271 -11.28 18.58 -6.70
CA MET A 271 -12.35 17.61 -7.01
C MET A 271 -13.71 18.02 -6.46
N ASN A 272 -13.75 18.89 -5.45
CA ASN A 272 -14.96 19.43 -4.84
C ASN A 272 -15.06 20.93 -5.12
N PRO A 273 -15.43 21.38 -6.32
CA PRO A 273 -15.50 22.81 -6.65
C PRO A 273 -16.66 23.55 -5.97
N SER A 274 -17.42 22.90 -5.09
CA SER A 274 -18.62 23.45 -4.43
C SER A 274 -18.44 23.48 -2.91
N SER A 275 -17.56 24.34 -2.41
CA SER A 275 -17.53 24.77 -1.01
C SER A 275 -17.30 26.27 -0.91
#